data_1bb42b0b40f9381c051e2a4da903a74b
#
_entry.id   1bb42b0b40f9381c051e2a4da903a74b
#
_cell.length_a   1.000
_cell.length_b   1.000
_cell.length_c   1.000
_cell.angle_alpha   90.00
_cell.angle_beta   90.00
_cell.angle_gamma   90.00
#
_symmetry.space_group_name_H-M   'P 1'
#
loop_
_entity.id
_entity.type
_entity.pdbx_description
1 polymer ?
#
loop_
_entity_poly.entity_id
_entity_poly.type
_entity_poly.pdbx_seq_one_letter_code
_entity_poly.pdbx_strand_id
1 'polypeptide(L)'
;MAAGPGGKKVRLSTGVLTRMLSTAAVRWVGIALAVLGVVYLCFAATLLRVVLLRDNSVVPVKNLTFEGGIAPVGSKVLVDPGNHDGGILDHLKQSLTPSRQASVVTIEAGPIGRLQYADPILTVDGKAVTKIHSEDYKAITEGRDGKFLRDEYVVRCVQGNCTPGEVFIVPKEKVIGQTLQQQ
;
A
#
# COMPACT_ATOMS: atom_id res chain seq x y z
N MET A 1 20.22 59.43 61.44
CA MET A 1 20.80 58.11 61.03
C MET A 1 19.75 57.07 61.25
N ALA A 2 19.13 56.58 60.18
CA ALA A 2 18.11 55.54 60.24
C ALA A 2 18.54 54.41 59.32
N ALA A 3 18.76 53.23 59.88
CA ALA A 3 19.11 52.00 59.15
C ALA A 3 17.84 51.35 58.60
N GLY A 4 17.75 51.13 57.29
CA GLY A 4 16.66 50.45 56.61
C GLY A 4 16.72 48.94 56.78
N PRO A 5 15.57 48.21 56.82
CA PRO A 5 15.54 46.79 56.99
C PRO A 5 15.86 46.11 55.68
N GLY A 6 16.89 45.25 55.72
CA GLY A 6 17.31 44.40 54.56
C GLY A 6 16.25 43.38 54.18
N GLY A 7 15.63 43.59 53.06
CA GLY A 7 14.69 42.59 52.42
C GLY A 7 15.45 41.35 51.95
N LYS A 8 15.27 40.21 52.62
CA LYS A 8 15.69 38.89 52.13
C LYS A 8 14.90 38.56 50.91
N LYS A 9 15.52 38.70 49.70
CA LYS A 9 14.99 38.14 48.47
C LYS A 9 15.09 36.61 48.54
N VAL A 10 13.95 35.97 48.75
CA VAL A 10 13.83 34.51 48.58
C VAL A 10 14.00 34.20 47.11
N ARG A 11 15.20 33.77 46.72
CA ARG A 11 15.43 33.18 45.41
C ARG A 11 14.77 31.79 45.41
N LEU A 12 13.52 31.70 44.96
CA LEU A 12 12.95 30.42 44.58
C LEU A 12 13.85 29.79 43.52
N SER A 13 14.46 28.66 43.87
CA SER A 13 15.34 27.90 42.99
C SER A 13 14.51 27.36 41.82
N THR A 14 14.56 28.06 40.73
CA THR A 14 13.94 27.66 39.44
C THR A 14 14.41 26.27 38.94
N GLY A 15 15.51 25.75 39.50
CA GLY A 15 16.10 24.49 39.10
C GLY A 15 15.32 23.22 39.50
N VAL A 16 14.53 23.27 40.59
CA VAL A 16 13.76 22.11 41.06
C VAL A 16 12.45 21.99 40.26
N LEU A 17 11.80 23.12 39.95
CA LEU A 17 10.57 23.14 39.15
C LEU A 17 10.84 22.70 37.71
N THR A 18 11.95 23.14 37.10
CA THR A 18 12.34 22.73 35.75
C THR A 18 12.70 21.23 35.67
N ARG A 19 13.32 20.67 36.73
CA ARG A 19 13.58 19.19 36.75
C ARG A 19 12.30 18.38 36.93
N MET A 20 11.35 18.80 37.76
CA MET A 20 10.07 18.08 37.91
C MET A 20 9.19 18.18 36.66
N LEU A 21 9.14 19.36 36.03
CA LEU A 21 8.42 19.54 34.77
C LEU A 21 9.08 18.73 33.63
N SER A 22 10.40 18.64 33.57
CA SER A 22 11.10 17.86 32.57
C SER A 22 10.85 16.35 32.69
N THR A 23 10.82 15.81 33.92
CA THR A 23 10.55 14.38 34.14
C THR A 23 9.09 14.02 33.88
N ALA A 24 8.13 14.88 34.26
CA ALA A 24 6.72 14.67 33.91
C ALA A 24 6.49 14.80 32.42
N ALA A 25 7.02 15.82 31.77
CA ALA A 25 6.92 16.00 30.32
C ALA A 25 7.53 14.82 29.54
N VAL A 26 8.70 14.35 29.94
CA VAL A 26 9.35 13.18 29.33
C VAL A 26 8.50 11.90 29.47
N ARG A 27 7.88 11.69 30.65
CA ARG A 27 6.96 10.58 30.86
C ARG A 27 5.72 10.67 29.98
N TRP A 28 5.09 11.85 29.89
CA TRP A 28 3.92 12.04 29.03
C TRP A 28 4.23 11.90 27.56
N VAL A 29 5.38 12.41 27.10
CA VAL A 29 5.85 12.21 25.72
C VAL A 29 6.12 10.74 25.46
N GLY A 30 6.75 10.02 26.41
CA GLY A 30 6.97 8.58 26.29
C GLY A 30 5.67 7.78 26.19
N ILE A 31 4.66 8.11 27.03
CA ILE A 31 3.33 7.48 26.96
C ILE A 31 2.63 7.80 25.64
N ALA A 32 2.67 9.05 25.20
CA ALA A 32 2.06 9.45 23.93
C ALA A 32 2.71 8.72 22.73
N LEU A 33 4.02 8.60 22.72
CA LEU A 33 4.74 7.83 21.68
C LEU A 33 4.43 6.34 21.74
N ALA A 34 4.30 5.76 22.94
CA ALA A 34 3.91 4.36 23.09
C ALA A 34 2.47 4.11 22.60
N VAL A 35 1.53 5.00 22.95
CA VAL A 35 0.14 4.93 22.46
C VAL A 35 0.08 5.09 20.95
N LEU A 36 0.79 6.07 20.39
CA LEU A 36 0.91 6.23 18.94
C LEU A 36 1.52 5.01 18.26
N GLY A 37 2.54 4.40 18.86
CA GLY A 37 3.15 3.17 18.38
C GLY A 37 2.16 2.00 18.39
N VAL A 38 1.38 1.82 19.47
CA VAL A 38 0.35 0.78 19.55
C VAL A 38 -0.78 1.04 18.54
N VAL A 39 -1.26 2.27 18.43
CA VAL A 39 -2.27 2.65 17.42
C VAL A 39 -1.75 2.39 16.01
N TYR A 40 -0.50 2.75 15.72
CA TYR A 40 0.14 2.47 14.45
C TYR A 40 0.26 0.97 14.18
N LEU A 41 0.69 0.17 15.17
CA LEU A 41 0.77 -1.29 15.07
C LEU A 41 -0.62 -1.92 14.88
N CYS A 42 -1.64 -1.42 15.57
CA CYS A 42 -3.03 -1.87 15.38
C CYS A 42 -3.54 -1.49 13.98
N PHE A 43 -3.26 -0.29 13.50
CA PHE A 43 -3.62 0.13 12.14
C PHE A 43 -2.86 -0.66 11.07
N ALA A 44 -1.58 -0.90 11.27
CA ALA A 44 -0.76 -1.75 10.40
C ALA A 44 -1.24 -3.21 10.45
N ALA A 45 -1.70 -3.70 11.61
CA ALA A 45 -2.21 -5.04 11.78
C ALA A 45 -3.61 -5.24 11.19
N THR A 46 -4.48 -4.21 11.19
CA THR A 46 -5.78 -4.27 10.50
C THR A 46 -5.67 -4.14 8.98
N LEU A 47 -4.48 -3.75 8.49
CA LEU A 47 -4.09 -3.88 7.08
C LEU A 47 -5.02 -3.20 6.07
N LEU A 48 -5.80 -2.27 6.54
CA LEU A 48 -6.63 -1.44 5.70
C LEU A 48 -5.81 -0.22 5.26
N ARG A 49 -5.55 -0.13 3.97
CA ARG A 49 -5.04 1.07 3.33
C ARG A 49 -6.15 1.73 2.54
N VAL A 50 -6.19 3.04 2.59
CA VAL A 50 -7.08 3.83 1.73
C VAL A 50 -6.21 4.47 0.68
N VAL A 51 -6.46 4.15 -0.58
CA VAL A 51 -5.68 4.68 -1.72
C VAL A 51 -6.59 5.59 -2.54
N LEU A 52 -6.10 6.78 -2.81
CA LEU A 52 -6.72 7.74 -3.70
C LEU A 52 -6.19 7.51 -5.11
N LEU A 53 -7.07 7.18 -6.05
CA LEU A 53 -6.74 7.00 -7.46
C LEU A 53 -6.69 8.35 -8.20
N ARG A 54 -6.23 8.31 -9.44
CA ARG A 54 -6.12 9.50 -10.31
C ARG A 54 -7.47 10.17 -10.59
N ASP A 55 -8.55 9.41 -10.62
CA ASP A 55 -9.93 9.87 -10.83
C ASP A 55 -10.58 10.42 -9.55
N ASN A 56 -9.80 10.62 -8.48
CA ASN A 56 -10.24 11.02 -7.14
C ASN A 56 -11.13 9.97 -6.45
N SER A 57 -11.25 8.78 -6.97
CA SER A 57 -11.95 7.69 -6.26
C SER A 57 -11.09 7.18 -5.11
N VAL A 58 -11.76 6.88 -4.00
CA VAL A 58 -11.13 6.37 -2.79
C VAL A 58 -11.38 4.86 -2.72
N VAL A 59 -10.29 4.09 -2.75
CA VAL A 59 -10.38 2.63 -2.75
C VAL A 59 -9.81 2.09 -1.44
N PRO A 60 -10.64 1.46 -0.60
CA PRO A 60 -10.16 0.73 0.56
C PRO A 60 -9.51 -0.59 0.11
N VAL A 61 -8.30 -0.85 0.57
CA VAL A 61 -7.49 -1.99 0.17
C VAL A 61 -7.03 -2.77 1.39
N LYS A 62 -7.28 -4.09 1.38
CA LYS A 62 -6.72 -5.03 2.35
C LYS A 62 -5.38 -5.52 1.84
N ASN A 63 -4.34 -5.42 2.65
CA ASN A 63 -3.00 -5.85 2.27
C ASN A 63 -2.93 -7.39 2.20
N LEU A 64 -2.40 -7.94 1.11
CA LEU A 64 -2.27 -9.39 0.89
C LEU A 64 -1.06 -10.02 1.58
N THR A 65 -0.12 -9.22 2.08
CA THR A 65 1.14 -9.71 2.67
C THR A 65 0.92 -10.72 3.80
N PHE A 66 -0.22 -10.65 4.50
CA PHE A 66 -0.55 -11.53 5.62
C PHE A 66 -1.33 -12.81 5.22
N GLU A 67 -1.84 -12.88 4.01
CA GLU A 67 -2.57 -14.06 3.48
C GLU A 67 -1.71 -14.92 2.55
N GLY A 68 -0.37 -14.92 2.75
CA GLY A 68 0.57 -15.65 1.88
C GLY A 68 0.87 -14.95 0.55
N GLY A 69 0.41 -13.71 0.38
CA GLY A 69 0.73 -12.86 -0.77
C GLY A 69 0.20 -13.34 -2.11
N ILE A 70 -0.77 -14.25 -2.13
CA ILE A 70 -1.40 -14.76 -3.37
C ILE A 70 -2.81 -14.20 -3.47
N ALA A 71 -3.05 -13.43 -4.53
CA ALA A 71 -4.39 -12.92 -4.83
C ALA A 71 -5.23 -13.99 -5.53
N PRO A 72 -6.46 -14.29 -5.05
CA PRO A 72 -7.34 -15.24 -5.71
C PRO A 72 -7.76 -14.78 -7.12
N VAL A 73 -7.94 -15.72 -8.04
CA VAL A 73 -8.54 -15.44 -9.36
C VAL A 73 -9.96 -14.91 -9.18
N GLY A 74 -10.32 -13.90 -9.96
CA GLY A 74 -11.60 -13.19 -9.86
C GLY A 74 -11.60 -12.06 -8.82
N SER A 75 -10.59 -11.95 -7.95
CA SER A 75 -10.52 -10.86 -7.00
C SER A 75 -10.11 -9.54 -7.66
N LYS A 76 -10.64 -8.44 -7.14
CA LYS A 76 -10.20 -7.09 -7.51
C LYS A 76 -9.05 -6.70 -6.61
N VAL A 77 -7.94 -6.30 -7.21
CA VAL A 77 -6.72 -5.89 -6.51
C VAL A 77 -6.26 -4.51 -6.96
N LEU A 78 -5.53 -3.85 -6.08
CA LEU A 78 -4.84 -2.62 -6.41
C LEU A 78 -3.43 -2.96 -6.88
N VAL A 79 -3.05 -2.43 -8.03
CA VAL A 79 -1.71 -2.52 -8.61
C VAL A 79 -1.12 -1.13 -8.71
N ASP A 80 0.13 -0.99 -8.27
CA ASP A 80 0.90 0.23 -8.45
C ASP A 80 2.24 -0.12 -9.11
N PRO A 81 2.48 0.33 -10.36
CA PRO A 81 3.74 0.09 -11.05
C PRO A 81 4.91 0.89 -10.46
N GLY A 82 4.65 1.85 -9.56
CA GLY A 82 5.68 2.61 -8.88
C GLY A 82 6.69 1.72 -8.15
N ASN A 83 7.89 2.24 -7.94
CA ASN A 83 8.94 1.49 -7.24
C ASN A 83 8.64 1.47 -5.75
N HIS A 84 8.41 0.28 -5.16
CA HIS A 84 8.05 0.10 -3.75
C HIS A 84 9.25 -0.28 -2.88
N ASP A 85 10.47 -0.17 -3.39
CA ASP A 85 11.72 -0.53 -2.68
C ASP A 85 12.11 0.48 -1.59
N GLY A 86 11.21 1.41 -1.27
CA GLY A 86 11.41 2.43 -0.25
C GLY A 86 11.26 1.89 1.18
N GLY A 87 12.03 2.46 2.11
CA GLY A 87 11.92 2.19 3.53
C GLY A 87 10.57 2.63 4.14
N ILE A 88 10.37 2.38 5.45
CA ILE A 88 9.12 2.67 6.19
C ILE A 88 8.62 4.12 5.97
N LEU A 89 9.52 5.09 5.83
CA LEU A 89 9.17 6.49 5.56
C LEU A 89 8.59 6.72 4.17
N ASP A 90 9.03 5.95 3.18
CA ASP A 90 8.49 6.03 1.81
C ASP A 90 7.12 5.37 1.74
N HIS A 91 6.90 4.28 2.48
CA HIS A 91 5.57 3.69 2.65
C HIS A 91 4.59 4.66 3.32
N LEU A 92 5.02 5.43 4.33
CA LEU A 92 4.20 6.46 4.96
C LEU A 92 3.87 7.61 4.00
N LYS A 93 4.85 8.09 3.22
CA LYS A 93 4.61 9.13 2.20
C LYS A 93 3.64 8.64 1.12
N GLN A 94 3.80 7.41 0.65
CA GLN A 94 2.91 6.81 -0.34
C GLN A 94 1.48 6.63 0.18
N SER A 95 1.29 6.37 1.47
CA SER A 95 -0.04 6.27 2.09
C SER A 95 -0.76 7.62 2.16
N LEU A 96 -0.02 8.73 2.11
CA LEU A 96 -0.55 10.09 2.22
C LEU A 96 -0.64 10.83 0.87
N THR A 97 0.00 10.30 -0.17
CA THR A 97 -0.02 10.91 -1.51
C THR A 97 -0.87 10.09 -2.46
N PRO A 98 -1.71 10.74 -3.30
CA PRO A 98 -2.48 10.04 -4.33
C PRO A 98 -1.54 9.27 -5.25
N SER A 99 -1.71 7.98 -5.38
CA SER A 99 -0.95 7.19 -6.34
C SER A 99 -1.54 7.42 -7.74
N ARG A 100 -0.92 8.35 -8.47
CA ARG A 100 -1.35 8.68 -9.85
C ARG A 100 -1.15 7.53 -10.84
N GLN A 101 -0.42 6.50 -10.44
CA GLN A 101 -0.10 5.34 -11.27
C GLN A 101 -0.88 4.09 -10.88
N ALA A 102 -1.54 4.10 -9.72
CA ALA A 102 -2.29 2.94 -9.26
C ALA A 102 -3.53 2.67 -10.09
N SER A 103 -3.83 1.39 -10.24
CA SER A 103 -5.00 0.90 -10.97
C SER A 103 -5.68 -0.22 -10.20
N VAL A 104 -6.99 -0.28 -10.26
CA VAL A 104 -7.77 -1.42 -9.80
C VAL A 104 -7.94 -2.37 -10.97
N VAL A 105 -7.56 -3.61 -10.75
CA VAL A 105 -7.61 -4.65 -11.76
C VAL A 105 -8.28 -5.91 -11.21
N THR A 106 -8.87 -6.72 -12.07
CA THR A 106 -9.35 -8.06 -11.72
C THR A 106 -8.29 -9.08 -12.08
N ILE A 107 -7.98 -10.00 -11.17
CA ILE A 107 -7.10 -11.14 -11.44
C ILE A 107 -7.83 -12.15 -12.32
N GLU A 108 -7.33 -12.37 -13.51
CA GLU A 108 -7.89 -13.36 -14.45
C GLU A 108 -7.15 -14.71 -14.34
N ALA A 109 -5.84 -14.69 -14.11
CA ALA A 109 -5.03 -15.90 -13.91
C ALA A 109 -3.69 -15.58 -13.21
N GLY A 110 -3.02 -16.62 -12.71
CA GLY A 110 -1.69 -16.57 -12.10
C GLY A 110 -1.67 -17.11 -10.69
N PRO A 111 -0.53 -16.97 -9.96
CA PRO A 111 0.72 -16.30 -10.38
C PRO A 111 1.66 -17.18 -11.22
N ILE A 112 1.34 -18.44 -11.45
CA ILE A 112 2.15 -19.39 -12.22
C ILE A 112 1.24 -20.04 -13.26
N GLY A 113 1.75 -20.29 -14.47
CA GLY A 113 1.00 -20.98 -15.50
C GLY A 113 1.56 -20.75 -16.89
N ARG A 114 1.15 -21.61 -17.84
CA ARG A 114 1.53 -21.51 -19.25
C ARG A 114 0.47 -20.76 -20.05
N LEU A 115 0.86 -19.65 -20.65
CA LEU A 115 0.02 -18.88 -21.54
C LEU A 115 -0.11 -19.55 -22.90
N GLN A 116 -1.34 -19.66 -23.41
CA GLN A 116 -1.65 -20.12 -24.75
C GLN A 116 -2.76 -19.24 -25.33
N TYR A 117 -2.76 -19.09 -26.63
CA TYR A 117 -3.76 -18.32 -27.36
C TYR A 117 -4.41 -19.17 -28.44
N ALA A 118 -5.72 -19.25 -28.36
CA ALA A 118 -6.56 -19.86 -29.38
C ALA A 118 -7.65 -18.84 -29.72
N ASP A 119 -7.39 -18.06 -30.75
CA ASP A 119 -8.17 -16.89 -31.17
C ASP A 119 -9.69 -17.08 -31.00
N PRO A 120 -10.37 -16.21 -30.25
CA PRO A 120 -9.89 -15.04 -29.49
C PRO A 120 -9.65 -15.33 -28.00
N ILE A 121 -9.39 -16.57 -27.61
CA ILE A 121 -9.37 -16.99 -26.20
C ILE A 121 -7.92 -17.13 -25.70
N LEU A 122 -7.61 -16.37 -24.65
CA LEU A 122 -6.43 -16.60 -23.84
C LEU A 122 -6.70 -17.74 -22.86
N THR A 123 -5.80 -18.70 -22.81
CA THR A 123 -5.83 -19.81 -21.86
C THR A 123 -4.57 -19.80 -20.99
N VAL A 124 -4.73 -20.25 -19.74
CA VAL A 124 -3.62 -20.51 -18.82
C VAL A 124 -3.74 -21.96 -18.36
N ASP A 125 -2.71 -22.76 -18.60
CA ASP A 125 -2.71 -24.21 -18.34
C ASP A 125 -3.91 -24.95 -18.94
N GLY A 126 -4.31 -24.53 -20.16
CA GLY A 126 -5.44 -25.09 -20.88
C GLY A 126 -6.82 -24.64 -20.39
N LYS A 127 -6.90 -23.82 -19.34
CA LYS A 127 -8.17 -23.24 -18.87
C LYS A 127 -8.39 -21.90 -19.56
N ALA A 128 -9.59 -21.71 -20.13
CA ALA A 128 -9.99 -20.43 -20.71
C ALA A 128 -10.03 -19.35 -19.60
N VAL A 129 -9.33 -18.26 -19.84
CA VAL A 129 -9.21 -17.16 -18.90
C VAL A 129 -10.06 -15.97 -19.36
N THR A 130 -9.78 -15.49 -20.55
CA THR A 130 -10.45 -14.30 -21.06
C THR A 130 -10.38 -14.23 -22.58
N LYS A 131 -11.23 -13.40 -23.17
CA LYS A 131 -11.14 -13.06 -24.59
C LYS A 131 -10.24 -11.85 -24.76
N ILE A 132 -9.27 -11.96 -25.67
CA ILE A 132 -8.38 -10.86 -26.04
C ILE A 132 -8.18 -10.84 -27.55
N HIS A 133 -7.75 -9.70 -28.08
CA HIS A 133 -7.35 -9.62 -29.48
C HIS A 133 -5.93 -10.19 -29.68
N SER A 134 -5.63 -10.60 -30.92
CA SER A 134 -4.31 -11.14 -31.26
C SER A 134 -3.16 -10.14 -31.03
N GLU A 135 -3.44 -8.86 -31.20
CA GLU A 135 -2.49 -7.78 -30.96
C GLU A 135 -2.15 -7.65 -29.47
N ASP A 136 -3.17 -7.72 -28.59
CA ASP A 136 -2.99 -7.71 -27.13
C ASP A 136 -2.17 -8.93 -26.69
N TYR A 137 -2.43 -10.11 -27.27
CA TYR A 137 -1.64 -11.30 -26.95
C TYR A 137 -0.17 -11.14 -27.36
N LYS A 138 0.10 -10.55 -28.51
CA LYS A 138 1.48 -10.25 -28.93
C LYS A 138 2.13 -9.28 -27.96
N ALA A 139 1.44 -8.18 -27.61
CA ALA A 139 1.94 -7.19 -26.66
C ALA A 139 2.25 -7.82 -25.28
N ILE A 140 1.39 -8.72 -24.80
CA ILE A 140 1.58 -9.42 -23.53
C ILE A 140 2.79 -10.37 -23.57
N THR A 141 3.08 -10.99 -24.74
CA THR A 141 4.13 -12.00 -24.88
C THR A 141 5.44 -11.47 -25.46
N GLU A 142 5.45 -10.24 -25.99
CA GLU A 142 6.61 -9.60 -26.56
C GLU A 142 7.73 -9.41 -25.52
N GLY A 143 8.95 -9.78 -25.91
CA GLY A 143 10.13 -9.67 -25.02
C GLY A 143 10.19 -10.68 -23.88
N ARG A 144 9.25 -11.64 -23.80
CA ARG A 144 9.26 -12.68 -22.77
C ARG A 144 9.98 -13.93 -23.24
N ASP A 145 10.83 -14.45 -22.39
CA ASP A 145 11.49 -15.75 -22.59
C ASP A 145 10.51 -16.87 -22.27
N GLY A 146 9.71 -17.20 -23.28
CA GLY A 146 8.66 -18.21 -23.17
C GLY A 146 7.29 -17.68 -22.73
N LYS A 147 6.27 -18.49 -22.92
CA LYS A 147 4.86 -18.21 -22.63
C LYS A 147 4.49 -18.62 -21.20
N PHE A 148 5.38 -18.41 -20.24
CA PHE A 148 5.16 -18.80 -18.86
C PHE A 148 5.02 -17.56 -17.95
N LEU A 149 4.01 -17.61 -17.08
CA LEU A 149 3.90 -16.71 -15.93
C LEU A 149 4.89 -17.18 -14.85
N ARG A 150 5.73 -16.27 -14.36
CA ARG A 150 6.64 -16.52 -13.24
C ARG A 150 6.43 -15.45 -12.19
N ASP A 151 5.68 -15.78 -11.14
CA ASP A 151 5.25 -14.82 -10.11
C ASP A 151 4.53 -13.59 -10.70
N GLU A 152 3.67 -13.83 -11.70
CA GLU A 152 2.97 -12.80 -12.44
C GLU A 152 1.50 -13.16 -12.58
N TYR A 153 0.64 -12.14 -12.61
CA TYR A 153 -0.79 -12.29 -12.83
C TYR A 153 -1.19 -11.77 -14.21
N VAL A 154 -2.10 -12.48 -14.86
CA VAL A 154 -2.91 -11.90 -15.95
C VAL A 154 -4.04 -11.12 -15.31
N VAL A 155 -4.15 -9.85 -15.62
CA VAL A 155 -5.12 -8.96 -15.02
C VAL A 155 -5.92 -8.21 -16.09
N ARG A 156 -7.14 -7.82 -15.71
CA ARG A 156 -7.99 -6.95 -16.52
C ARG A 156 -8.20 -5.62 -15.80
N CYS A 157 -7.97 -4.52 -16.49
CA CYS A 157 -8.22 -3.19 -15.97
C CYS A 157 -9.69 -2.96 -15.64
N VAL A 158 -9.95 -2.42 -14.45
CA VAL A 158 -11.28 -1.96 -14.01
C VAL A 158 -11.33 -0.44 -14.01
N GLN A 159 -10.35 0.21 -13.35
CA GLN A 159 -10.28 1.68 -13.24
C GLN A 159 -8.87 2.13 -12.83
N GLY A 160 -8.60 3.41 -13.00
CA GLY A 160 -7.33 4.03 -12.59
C GLY A 160 -6.48 4.46 -13.78
N ASN A 161 -5.20 4.12 -13.79
CA ASN A 161 -4.24 4.55 -14.81
C ASN A 161 -4.09 3.52 -15.96
N CYS A 162 -5.11 2.75 -16.25
CA CYS A 162 -5.17 1.81 -17.37
C CYS A 162 -6.49 1.95 -18.12
N THR A 163 -6.55 1.45 -19.34
CA THR A 163 -7.78 1.47 -20.13
C THR A 163 -8.76 0.41 -19.63
N PRO A 164 -10.00 0.77 -19.23
CA PRO A 164 -10.97 -0.22 -18.77
C PRO A 164 -11.17 -1.35 -19.78
N GLY A 165 -11.08 -2.59 -19.29
CA GLY A 165 -11.18 -3.80 -20.11
C GLY A 165 -9.86 -4.29 -20.72
N GLU A 166 -8.82 -3.45 -20.71
CA GLU A 166 -7.48 -3.84 -21.15
C GLU A 166 -6.93 -5.01 -20.32
N VAL A 167 -6.28 -5.95 -21.00
CA VAL A 167 -5.66 -7.12 -20.37
C VAL A 167 -4.15 -7.00 -20.47
N PHE A 168 -3.47 -7.14 -19.33
CA PHE A 168 -2.01 -7.05 -19.27
C PHE A 168 -1.45 -7.96 -18.18
N ILE A 169 -0.13 -8.05 -18.08
CA ILE A 169 0.54 -8.86 -17.06
C ILE A 169 1.18 -7.96 -16.01
N VAL A 170 1.01 -8.35 -14.75
CA VAL A 170 1.54 -7.63 -13.60
C VAL A 170 2.37 -8.57 -12.74
N PRO A 171 3.62 -8.18 -12.41
CA PRO A 171 4.41 -8.90 -11.42
C PRO A 171 3.71 -8.92 -10.06
N LYS A 172 3.82 -10.03 -9.34
CA LYS A 172 3.21 -10.24 -8.02
C LYS A 172 3.59 -9.13 -7.03
N GLU A 173 4.82 -8.67 -7.07
CA GLU A 173 5.34 -7.60 -6.20
C GLU A 173 4.68 -6.24 -6.41
N LYS A 174 4.04 -6.02 -7.55
CA LYS A 174 3.30 -4.79 -7.85
C LYS A 174 1.86 -4.82 -7.35
N VAL A 175 1.39 -5.94 -6.85
CA VAL A 175 0.06 -6.08 -6.25
C VAL A 175 0.11 -5.64 -4.79
N ILE A 176 -0.48 -4.49 -4.49
CA ILE A 176 -0.48 -3.90 -3.15
C ILE A 176 -1.45 -4.63 -2.22
N GLY A 177 -2.64 -4.94 -2.71
CA GLY A 177 -3.66 -5.58 -1.89
C GLY A 177 -4.98 -5.77 -2.61
N GLN A 178 -5.90 -6.44 -1.92
CA GLN A 178 -7.25 -6.70 -2.41
C GLN A 178 -8.17 -5.53 -2.08
N THR A 179 -8.98 -5.09 -3.05
CA THR A 179 -9.96 -4.04 -2.81
C THR A 179 -11.16 -4.60 -2.05
N LEU A 180 -11.70 -3.82 -1.10
CA LEU A 180 -12.88 -4.19 -0.33
C LEU A 180 -14.20 -3.80 -1.02
N GLN A 181 -14.14 -3.14 -2.17
CA GLN A 181 -15.32 -2.89 -2.97
C GLN A 181 -15.80 -4.21 -3.59
N GLN A 182 -16.65 -4.89 -2.85
CA GLN A 182 -17.57 -5.85 -3.43
C GLN A 182 -18.66 -5.07 -4.18
N GLN A 183 -19.04 -5.61 -5.30
CA GLN A 183 -20.06 -5.22 -6.27
C GLN A 183 -21.17 -4.31 -5.74
#